data_e1f4139e64a76c0f0593edfc6fe94a54
#
_entry.id   e1f4139e64a76c0f0593edfc6fe94a54
#
_cell.length_a   1.000
_cell.length_b   1.000
_cell.length_c   1.000
_cell.angle_alpha   90.00
_cell.angle_beta   90.00
_cell.angle_gamma   90.00
#
_symmetry.space_group_name_H-M   'P 1'
#
loop_
_entity.id
_entity.type
_entity.pdbx_description
1 polymer ?
#
loop_
_entity_poly.entity_id
_entity_poly.type
_entity_poly.pdbx_seq_one_letter_code
_entity_poly.pdbx_strand_id
1 'polypeptide(L)'
;MTPLDPRLLRHARASRGYILTTTVTGVVLTGLVVAQALLVSRIIAPVIEGTAGFPDVRGPVAALAAVLAMRVTVLVTQERFAHRAATAVIAELRGKVLDHAVAQGPRWLDATRSAEIVTLVTRGLDDLAPYFVRYLPQLLLAATLTPATLAVVFSLDLTSGLILTGALPMIPLFMWLVGRLTESYTEQRLAMMDRLGGQLLDLLAGLTTLKALGRERGPGARVRLLAEAYNATTMASLRVAFLSGAILEFIASLSVALVAVVVGMRLVFGDLDLTTALAAIMLAPEVLQPLRQVGAQFHASANGVAAATAAFGVLERPAPAVGTRPAPPLGRATIEFRDVSVRAPGRDVLAPAHLDATIGPGTITALVGATGAGKSTSALLLLGLLRPDGGQVLVHHDGEVTDLSLLDPATLHHQMTWIPQRPTILPGTIIQNVLGEFDGDPSPTPALERAAVLSGFSGTVAALPGGWRTTIGHGGVGLSVGQRQRLALTRALVESSPLVVLDEPTAHLDAATEENVIAAVRELRAQGRTVVVIAHRPSMIEAATHTVRVSSASLVGEP
;
A
#
# COMPACT_ATOMS: atom_id res chain seq x y z
N MET A 1 -3.27 7.72 19.46
CA MET A 1 -2.22 6.80 18.95
C MET A 1 -0.99 6.91 19.83
N THR A 2 -0.36 5.79 20.18
CA THR A 2 0.90 5.78 20.91
C THR A 2 2.02 6.26 20.01
N PRO A 3 2.96 7.09 20.48
CA PRO A 3 4.07 7.64 19.67
C PRO A 3 4.97 6.58 19.04
N LEU A 4 5.00 5.38 19.62
CA LEU A 4 5.65 4.19 19.10
C LEU A 4 4.58 3.08 18.99
N ASP A 5 4.13 2.77 17.77
CA ASP A 5 3.20 1.67 17.54
C ASP A 5 3.97 0.33 17.59
N PRO A 6 3.68 -0.56 18.57
CA PRO A 6 4.37 -1.83 18.71
C PRO A 6 4.17 -2.77 17.50
N ARG A 7 3.15 -2.52 16.68
CA ARG A 7 2.88 -3.27 15.44
C ARG A 7 3.98 -3.06 14.40
N LEU A 8 4.56 -1.84 14.32
CA LEU A 8 5.74 -1.58 13.47
C LEU A 8 6.92 -2.46 13.85
N LEU A 9 7.17 -2.64 15.16
CA LEU A 9 8.23 -3.53 15.66
C LEU A 9 7.97 -5.02 15.38
N ARG A 10 6.70 -5.39 15.29
CA ARG A 10 6.27 -6.77 15.03
C ARG A 10 6.35 -7.11 13.54
N HIS A 11 5.90 -6.20 12.68
CA HIS A 11 5.78 -6.44 11.24
C HIS A 11 7.01 -6.04 10.41
N ALA A 12 7.89 -5.16 10.93
CA ALA A 12 9.08 -4.70 10.23
C ALA A 12 10.36 -4.99 11.01
N ARG A 13 11.11 -6.02 10.61
CA ARG A 13 12.35 -6.43 11.27
C ARG A 13 13.43 -5.36 11.21
N ALA A 14 13.52 -4.64 10.10
CA ALA A 14 14.48 -3.56 9.88
C ALA A 14 14.33 -2.41 10.91
N SER A 15 13.15 -2.22 11.52
CA SER A 15 12.91 -1.15 12.50
C SER A 15 13.66 -1.33 13.82
N ARG A 16 13.91 -2.59 14.25
CA ARG A 16 14.57 -2.87 15.53
C ARG A 16 16.03 -2.42 15.57
N GLY A 17 16.80 -2.77 14.54
CA GLY A 17 18.20 -2.34 14.42
C GLY A 17 18.31 -0.82 14.30
N TYR A 18 17.37 -0.20 13.58
CA TYR A 18 17.33 1.24 13.42
C TYR A 18 17.07 1.98 14.75
N ILE A 19 16.12 1.56 15.57
CA ILE A 19 15.83 2.17 16.86
C ILE A 19 17.06 2.12 17.78
N LEU A 20 17.73 0.96 17.85
CA LEU A 20 18.95 0.82 18.64
C LEU A 20 20.04 1.79 18.15
N THR A 21 20.32 1.82 16.86
CA THR A 21 21.33 2.71 16.27
C THR A 21 20.99 4.18 16.55
N THR A 22 19.72 4.57 16.38
CA THR A 22 19.26 5.95 16.62
C THR A 22 19.38 6.33 18.09
N THR A 23 19.09 5.41 19.01
CA THR A 23 19.27 5.64 20.45
C THR A 23 20.73 5.85 20.81
N VAL A 24 21.63 4.98 20.31
CA VAL A 24 23.08 5.10 20.56
C VAL A 24 23.62 6.41 20.00
N THR A 25 23.30 6.73 18.74
CA THR A 25 23.74 7.99 18.13
C THR A 25 23.13 9.22 18.85
N GLY A 26 21.92 9.11 19.37
CA GLY A 26 21.28 10.15 20.18
C GLY A 26 22.02 10.40 21.50
N VAL A 27 22.45 9.36 22.21
CA VAL A 27 23.25 9.50 23.43
C VAL A 27 24.61 10.13 23.14
N VAL A 28 25.28 9.70 22.07
CA VAL A 28 26.55 10.30 21.63
C VAL A 28 26.36 11.77 21.28
N LEU A 29 25.32 12.11 20.54
CA LEU A 29 24.99 13.48 20.17
C LEU A 29 24.74 14.36 21.41
N THR A 30 24.05 13.81 22.41
CA THR A 30 23.83 14.47 23.71
C THR A 30 25.14 14.86 24.37
N GLY A 31 26.08 13.92 24.47
CA GLY A 31 27.43 14.20 25.03
C GLY A 31 28.20 15.27 24.25
N LEU A 32 28.10 15.24 22.92
CA LEU A 32 28.77 16.22 22.05
C LEU A 32 28.16 17.62 22.19
N VAL A 33 26.83 17.73 22.33
CA VAL A 33 26.13 19.01 22.54
C VAL A 33 26.54 19.65 23.87
N VAL A 34 26.56 18.87 24.95
CA VAL A 34 27.01 19.30 26.27
C VAL A 34 28.49 19.71 26.23
N ALA A 35 29.34 18.89 25.64
CA ALA A 35 30.76 19.18 25.49
C ALA A 35 31.01 20.48 24.70
N GLN A 36 30.26 20.69 23.63
CA GLN A 36 30.32 21.92 22.83
C GLN A 36 30.00 23.15 23.68
N ALA A 37 28.89 23.14 24.42
CA ALA A 37 28.50 24.30 25.26
C ALA A 37 29.54 24.60 26.35
N LEU A 38 30.04 23.58 27.04
CA LEU A 38 31.07 23.72 28.08
C LEU A 38 32.41 24.17 27.50
N LEU A 39 32.82 23.69 26.32
CA LEU A 39 34.06 24.14 25.68
C LEU A 39 33.97 25.60 25.25
N VAL A 40 32.86 25.99 24.63
CA VAL A 40 32.64 27.37 24.20
C VAL A 40 32.66 28.32 25.40
N SER A 41 31.99 28.02 26.50
CA SER A 41 31.99 28.82 27.70
C SER A 41 33.40 28.95 28.31
N ARG A 42 34.17 27.84 28.36
CA ARG A 42 35.56 27.82 28.85
C ARG A 42 36.56 28.55 27.93
N ILE A 43 36.26 28.72 26.67
CA ILE A 43 37.08 29.51 25.74
C ILE A 43 36.76 31.00 25.87
N ILE A 44 35.46 31.34 25.89
CA ILE A 44 35.02 32.74 25.80
C ILE A 44 35.19 33.48 27.14
N ALA A 45 34.81 32.86 28.26
CA ALA A 45 34.83 33.56 29.56
C ALA A 45 36.21 34.08 29.96
N PRO A 46 37.31 33.28 29.96
CA PRO A 46 38.63 33.78 30.36
C PRO A 46 39.21 34.83 29.39
N VAL A 47 38.81 34.77 28.10
CA VAL A 47 39.24 35.79 27.12
C VAL A 47 38.54 37.13 27.38
N ILE A 48 37.24 37.13 27.72
CA ILE A 48 36.49 38.33 28.06
C ILE A 48 37.00 38.94 29.37
N GLU A 49 37.31 38.09 30.35
CA GLU A 49 37.88 38.53 31.65
C GLU A 49 39.35 39.00 31.54
N GLY A 50 39.99 38.83 30.39
CA GLY A 50 41.40 39.21 30.19
C GLY A 50 42.39 38.32 30.94
N THR A 51 41.97 37.15 31.44
CA THR A 51 42.77 36.20 32.23
C THR A 51 43.50 35.17 31.36
N ALA A 52 43.11 34.99 30.09
CA ALA A 52 43.74 34.06 29.15
C ALA A 52 44.00 34.71 27.78
N GLY A 53 45.19 34.37 27.21
CA GLY A 53 45.55 34.76 25.85
C GLY A 53 45.30 33.67 24.83
N PHE A 54 45.54 33.96 23.53
CA PHE A 54 45.36 33.00 22.44
C PHE A 54 46.15 31.70 22.62
N PRO A 55 47.37 31.66 23.18
CA PRO A 55 48.10 30.43 23.45
C PRO A 55 47.38 29.49 24.42
N ASP A 56 46.68 30.03 25.42
CA ASP A 56 46.04 29.27 26.50
C ASP A 56 44.76 28.59 26.03
N VAL A 57 44.08 29.18 25.04
CA VAL A 57 42.82 28.64 24.50
C VAL A 57 43.00 27.75 23.28
N ARG A 58 44.21 27.57 22.74
CA ARG A 58 44.48 26.73 21.55
C ARG A 58 44.00 25.28 21.73
N GLY A 59 44.28 24.68 22.89
CA GLY A 59 43.84 23.32 23.21
C GLY A 59 42.30 23.17 23.21
N PRO A 60 41.57 23.97 24.00
CA PRO A 60 40.11 24.01 23.98
C PRO A 60 39.51 24.30 22.61
N VAL A 61 40.10 25.19 21.79
CA VAL A 61 39.64 25.47 20.42
C VAL A 61 39.81 24.24 19.52
N ALA A 62 40.95 23.54 19.59
CA ALA A 62 41.16 22.30 18.85
C ALA A 62 40.17 21.19 19.29
N ALA A 63 39.90 21.09 20.59
CA ALA A 63 38.90 20.18 21.13
C ALA A 63 37.49 20.51 20.62
N LEU A 64 37.13 21.81 20.59
CA LEU A 64 35.86 22.26 20.05
C LEU A 64 35.72 21.91 18.56
N ALA A 65 36.76 22.12 17.76
CA ALA A 65 36.78 21.76 16.36
C ALA A 65 36.56 20.22 16.16
N ALA A 66 37.21 19.41 16.99
CA ALA A 66 37.02 17.94 16.97
C ALA A 66 35.59 17.56 17.36
N VAL A 67 35.00 18.18 18.39
CA VAL A 67 33.60 17.94 18.81
C VAL A 67 32.64 18.34 17.70
N LEU A 68 32.83 19.46 17.03
CA LEU A 68 32.00 19.90 15.91
C LEU A 68 32.12 18.92 14.72
N ALA A 69 33.33 18.50 14.36
CA ALA A 69 33.54 17.52 13.28
C ALA A 69 32.86 16.19 13.61
N MET A 70 32.99 15.71 14.85
CA MET A 70 32.34 14.49 15.32
C MET A 70 30.81 14.64 15.30
N ARG A 71 30.26 15.80 15.75
CA ARG A 71 28.82 16.08 15.70
C ARG A 71 28.27 16.01 14.28
N VAL A 72 28.94 16.63 13.31
CA VAL A 72 28.56 16.55 11.90
C VAL A 72 28.60 15.12 11.39
N THR A 73 29.66 14.37 11.72
CA THR A 73 29.80 12.97 11.30
C THR A 73 28.67 12.09 11.86
N VAL A 74 28.32 12.27 13.14
CA VAL A 74 27.23 11.52 13.79
C VAL A 74 25.88 11.87 13.15
N LEU A 75 25.60 13.17 12.90
CA LEU A 75 24.36 13.61 12.26
C LEU A 75 24.22 13.03 10.85
N VAL A 76 25.25 13.13 10.01
CA VAL A 76 25.23 12.59 8.64
C VAL A 76 25.06 11.07 8.66
N THR A 77 25.72 10.39 9.59
CA THR A 77 25.60 8.94 9.74
C THR A 77 24.19 8.56 10.16
N GLN A 78 23.64 9.22 11.16
CA GLN A 78 22.27 9.01 11.64
C GLN A 78 21.24 9.21 10.52
N GLU A 79 21.35 10.28 9.74
CA GLU A 79 20.43 10.58 8.64
C GLU A 79 20.50 9.52 7.53
N ARG A 80 21.71 9.10 7.14
CA ARG A 80 21.90 8.02 6.16
C ARG A 80 21.29 6.68 6.61
N PHE A 81 21.49 6.33 7.89
CA PHE A 81 20.89 5.11 8.46
C PHE A 81 19.36 5.23 8.53
N ALA A 82 18.83 6.40 8.88
CA ALA A 82 17.40 6.66 8.95
C ALA A 82 16.73 6.46 7.59
N HIS A 83 17.30 7.04 6.51
CA HIS A 83 16.77 6.86 5.15
C HIS A 83 16.82 5.41 4.69
N ARG A 84 17.93 4.70 4.92
CA ARG A 84 18.05 3.28 4.56
C ARG A 84 17.03 2.42 5.31
N ALA A 85 16.85 2.67 6.60
CA ALA A 85 15.88 1.94 7.41
C ALA A 85 14.44 2.22 6.96
N ALA A 86 14.10 3.48 6.69
CA ALA A 86 12.79 3.87 6.18
C ALA A 86 12.48 3.13 4.86
N THR A 87 13.40 3.17 3.90
CA THR A 87 13.25 2.48 2.62
C THR A 87 13.09 0.95 2.80
N ALA A 88 13.87 0.34 3.68
CA ALA A 88 13.78 -1.09 3.95
C ALA A 88 12.45 -1.49 4.60
N VAL A 89 11.96 -0.71 5.58
CA VAL A 89 10.67 -0.93 6.25
C VAL A 89 9.52 -0.76 5.27
N ILE A 90 9.56 0.30 4.45
CA ILE A 90 8.52 0.56 3.44
C ILE A 90 8.47 -0.58 2.42
N ALA A 91 9.62 -1.04 1.92
CA ALA A 91 9.70 -2.15 0.97
C ALA A 91 9.18 -3.47 1.58
N GLU A 92 9.54 -3.77 2.84
CA GLU A 92 9.07 -4.96 3.55
C GLU A 92 7.55 -4.93 3.77
N LEU A 93 7.00 -3.78 4.21
CA LEU A 93 5.56 -3.63 4.40
C LEU A 93 4.80 -3.70 3.07
N ARG A 94 5.35 -3.08 2.02
CA ARG A 94 4.78 -3.10 0.67
C ARG A 94 4.62 -4.52 0.14
N GLY A 95 5.68 -5.34 0.23
CA GLY A 95 5.62 -6.75 -0.16
C GLY A 95 4.59 -7.52 0.66
N LYS A 96 4.63 -7.42 1.98
CA LYS A 96 3.69 -8.13 2.86
C LYS A 96 2.23 -7.74 2.64
N VAL A 97 1.94 -6.44 2.46
CA VAL A 97 0.57 -5.97 2.19
C VAL A 97 0.07 -6.50 0.86
N LEU A 98 0.91 -6.49 -0.17
CA LEU A 98 0.55 -7.00 -1.49
C LEU A 98 0.30 -8.51 -1.46
N ASP A 99 1.23 -9.28 -0.89
CA ASP A 99 1.11 -10.74 -0.77
C ASP A 99 -0.15 -11.12 0.03
N HIS A 100 -0.40 -10.43 1.14
CA HIS A 100 -1.56 -10.69 1.98
C HIS A 100 -2.88 -10.30 1.29
N ALA A 101 -2.89 -9.16 0.56
CA ALA A 101 -4.06 -8.73 -0.21
C ALA A 101 -4.40 -9.72 -1.33
N VAL A 102 -3.39 -10.23 -2.04
CA VAL A 102 -3.59 -11.28 -3.06
C VAL A 102 -4.12 -12.57 -2.44
N ALA A 103 -3.59 -12.97 -1.28
CA ALA A 103 -4.04 -14.18 -0.56
C ALA A 103 -5.50 -14.09 -0.09
N GLN A 104 -6.08 -12.89 0.09
CA GLN A 104 -7.50 -12.71 0.44
C GLN A 104 -8.46 -13.12 -0.71
N GLY A 105 -7.96 -13.21 -1.94
CA GLY A 105 -8.72 -13.63 -3.11
C GLY A 105 -9.61 -12.55 -3.74
N PRO A 106 -10.19 -12.87 -4.93
CA PRO A 106 -10.87 -11.88 -5.77
C PRO A 106 -12.18 -11.35 -5.17
N ARG A 107 -12.82 -12.09 -4.26
CA ARG A 107 -14.05 -11.65 -3.59
C ARG A 107 -13.79 -10.48 -2.64
N TRP A 108 -12.63 -10.46 -2.00
CA TRP A 108 -12.23 -9.37 -1.12
C TRP A 108 -11.64 -8.19 -1.90
N LEU A 109 -10.91 -8.48 -2.98
CA LEU A 109 -10.33 -7.48 -3.89
C LEU A 109 -11.36 -7.01 -4.92
N ASP A 110 -12.43 -6.36 -4.45
CA ASP A 110 -13.34 -5.63 -5.34
C ASP A 110 -12.66 -4.39 -5.96
N ALA A 111 -13.33 -3.74 -6.90
CA ALA A 111 -12.77 -2.58 -7.59
C ALA A 111 -12.36 -1.44 -6.63
N THR A 112 -13.15 -1.20 -5.58
CA THR A 112 -12.91 -0.14 -4.59
C THR A 112 -11.69 -0.47 -3.74
N ARG A 113 -11.63 -1.67 -3.17
CA ARG A 113 -10.50 -2.10 -2.34
C ARG A 113 -9.21 -2.25 -3.14
N SER A 114 -9.30 -2.71 -4.38
CA SER A 114 -8.13 -2.77 -5.27
C SER A 114 -7.51 -1.38 -5.46
N ALA A 115 -8.33 -0.35 -5.69
CA ALA A 115 -7.86 1.02 -5.80
C ALA A 115 -7.25 1.55 -4.48
N GLU A 116 -7.86 1.23 -3.33
CA GLU A 116 -7.34 1.57 -2.01
C GLU A 116 -5.98 0.91 -1.74
N ILE A 117 -5.85 -0.40 -2.01
CA ILE A 117 -4.59 -1.14 -1.84
C ILE A 117 -3.51 -0.60 -2.78
N VAL A 118 -3.82 -0.36 -4.05
CA VAL A 118 -2.87 0.23 -5.00
C VAL A 118 -2.40 1.60 -4.50
N THR A 119 -3.30 2.46 -4.05
CA THR A 119 -2.95 3.78 -3.50
C THR A 119 -2.09 3.66 -2.24
N LEU A 120 -2.44 2.75 -1.32
CA LEU A 120 -1.67 2.47 -0.11
C LEU A 120 -0.26 2.01 -0.44
N VAL A 121 -0.11 1.03 -1.34
CA VAL A 121 1.17 0.41 -1.69
C VAL A 121 2.06 1.35 -2.52
N THR A 122 1.48 2.19 -3.41
CA THR A 122 2.25 3.06 -4.29
C THR A 122 2.63 4.39 -3.66
N ARG A 123 1.75 5.00 -2.85
CA ARG A 123 1.95 6.32 -2.26
C ARG A 123 1.84 6.34 -0.75
N GLY A 124 0.81 5.68 -0.19
CA GLY A 124 0.51 5.78 1.23
C GLY A 124 1.68 5.33 2.11
N LEU A 125 2.34 4.23 1.78
CA LEU A 125 3.48 3.73 2.55
C LEU A 125 4.72 4.64 2.45
N ASP A 126 4.88 5.44 1.40
CA ASP A 126 6.00 6.37 1.27
C ASP A 126 5.90 7.52 2.30
N ASP A 127 4.68 7.84 2.76
CA ASP A 127 4.44 8.81 3.84
C ASP A 127 4.97 8.34 5.20
N LEU A 128 5.41 7.07 5.34
CA LEU A 128 6.14 6.59 6.51
C LEU A 128 7.58 7.13 6.61
N ALA A 129 8.18 7.59 5.51
CA ALA A 129 9.55 8.09 5.53
C ALA A 129 9.77 9.25 6.51
N PRO A 130 8.93 10.30 6.59
CA PRO A 130 9.05 11.35 7.60
C PRO A 130 8.96 10.85 9.04
N TYR A 131 8.15 9.81 9.31
CA TYR A 131 8.06 9.20 10.62
C TYR A 131 9.39 8.60 11.07
N PHE A 132 10.06 7.81 10.21
CA PHE A 132 11.35 7.20 10.53
C PHE A 132 12.50 8.20 10.50
N VAL A 133 12.56 9.08 9.49
CA VAL A 133 13.71 9.97 9.27
C VAL A 133 13.69 11.17 10.21
N ARG A 134 12.52 11.70 10.54
CA ARG A 134 12.39 12.98 11.27
C ARG A 134 11.78 12.82 12.65
N TYR A 135 10.61 12.17 12.75
CA TYR A 135 9.85 12.13 14.00
C TYR A 135 10.48 11.21 15.05
N LEU A 136 10.77 9.96 14.70
CA LEU A 136 11.30 8.97 15.64
C LEU A 136 12.66 9.35 16.24
N PRO A 137 13.65 9.87 15.48
CA PRO A 137 14.88 10.38 16.06
C PRO A 137 14.66 11.53 17.06
N GLN A 138 13.76 12.45 16.75
CA GLN A 138 13.47 13.58 17.66
C GLN A 138 12.78 13.11 18.94
N LEU A 139 11.91 12.10 18.85
CA LEU A 139 11.30 11.50 20.04
C LEU A 139 12.35 10.85 20.95
N LEU A 140 13.31 10.11 20.37
CA LEU A 140 14.40 9.48 21.12
C LEU A 140 15.35 10.52 21.70
N LEU A 141 15.65 11.59 20.96
CA LEU A 141 16.44 12.73 21.45
C LEU A 141 15.71 13.47 22.59
N ALA A 142 14.40 13.67 22.49
CA ALA A 142 13.63 14.27 23.58
C ALA A 142 13.69 13.42 24.86
N ALA A 143 13.72 12.10 24.72
CA ALA A 143 13.84 11.18 25.86
C ALA A 143 15.25 11.09 26.45
N THR A 144 16.32 11.42 25.69
CA THR A 144 17.72 11.29 26.11
C THR A 144 18.39 12.65 26.32
N LEU A 145 18.37 13.51 25.33
CA LEU A 145 19.05 14.82 25.34
C LEU A 145 18.41 15.77 26.37
N THR A 146 17.07 15.88 26.40
CA THR A 146 16.38 16.80 27.31
C THR A 146 16.69 16.52 28.78
N PRO A 147 16.52 15.28 29.35
CA PRO A 147 16.84 15.03 30.73
C PRO A 147 18.35 15.14 31.03
N ALA A 148 19.21 14.71 30.10
CA ALA A 148 20.66 14.80 30.31
C ALA A 148 21.16 16.23 30.31
N THR A 149 20.74 17.08 29.36
CA THR A 149 21.12 18.51 29.33
C THR A 149 20.53 19.26 30.51
N LEU A 150 19.28 18.92 30.91
CA LEU A 150 18.67 19.49 32.11
C LEU A 150 19.45 19.15 33.39
N ALA A 151 19.91 17.91 33.55
CA ALA A 151 20.73 17.48 34.67
C ALA A 151 22.07 18.26 34.71
N VAL A 152 22.69 18.51 33.55
CA VAL A 152 23.89 19.33 33.45
C VAL A 152 23.59 20.79 33.86
N VAL A 153 22.48 21.36 33.38
CA VAL A 153 22.09 22.72 33.78
C VAL A 153 21.86 22.80 35.28
N PHE A 154 21.19 21.82 35.91
CA PHE A 154 21.05 21.76 37.36
C PHE A 154 22.36 21.69 38.12
N SER A 155 23.37 21.00 37.56
CA SER A 155 24.69 20.92 38.17
C SER A 155 25.48 22.26 38.07
N LEU A 156 25.16 23.10 37.07
CA LEU A 156 25.77 24.41 36.85
C LEU A 156 25.05 25.50 37.62
N ASP A 157 23.73 25.57 37.51
CA ASP A 157 22.87 26.55 38.17
C ASP A 157 21.46 26.02 38.48
N LEU A 158 21.17 25.93 39.78
CA LEU A 158 19.87 25.44 40.27
C LEU A 158 18.70 26.28 39.77
N THR A 159 18.87 27.61 39.75
CA THR A 159 17.80 28.54 39.37
C THR A 159 17.39 28.35 37.90
N SER A 160 18.39 28.29 37.01
CA SER A 160 18.18 28.01 35.58
C SER A 160 17.52 26.64 35.37
N GLY A 161 17.96 25.61 36.09
CA GLY A 161 17.37 24.29 36.07
C GLY A 161 15.88 24.29 36.45
N LEU A 162 15.50 25.02 37.49
CA LEU A 162 14.10 25.15 37.94
C LEU A 162 13.24 25.90 36.91
N ILE A 163 13.75 26.99 36.31
CA ILE A 163 13.04 27.71 35.25
C ILE A 163 12.74 26.80 34.05
N LEU A 164 13.75 26.05 33.57
CA LEU A 164 13.58 25.12 32.44
C LEU A 164 12.66 23.97 32.80
N THR A 165 12.73 23.45 34.03
CA THR A 165 11.81 22.37 34.49
C THR A 165 10.38 22.87 34.50
N GLY A 166 10.11 24.10 34.89
CA GLY A 166 8.77 24.70 34.82
C GLY A 166 8.26 24.92 33.40
N ALA A 167 9.16 25.20 32.46
CA ALA A 167 8.83 25.40 31.04
C ALA A 167 8.56 24.08 30.29
N LEU A 168 9.26 23.00 30.63
CA LEU A 168 9.18 21.72 29.94
C LEU A 168 7.76 21.15 29.80
N PRO A 169 6.91 21.10 30.84
CA PRO A 169 5.57 20.55 30.72
C PRO A 169 4.61 21.42 29.90
N MET A 170 4.93 22.71 29.72
CA MET A 170 4.11 23.60 28.91
C MET A 170 4.12 23.17 27.42
N ILE A 171 5.26 22.69 26.91
CA ILE A 171 5.39 22.27 25.51
C ILE A 171 4.44 21.09 25.17
N PRO A 172 4.49 19.94 25.85
CA PRO A 172 3.55 18.83 25.57
C PRO A 172 2.10 19.18 25.89
N LEU A 173 1.84 20.02 26.87
CA LEU A 173 0.49 20.49 27.20
C LEU A 173 -0.12 21.27 26.01
N PHE A 174 0.59 22.25 25.51
CA PHE A 174 0.14 23.03 24.35
C PHE A 174 0.11 22.19 23.07
N MET A 175 1.05 21.27 22.88
CA MET A 175 1.04 20.34 21.75
C MET A 175 -0.21 19.45 21.77
N TRP A 176 -0.61 18.94 22.94
CA TRP A 176 -1.85 18.16 23.09
C TRP A 176 -3.11 19.02 22.85
N LEU A 177 -3.16 20.23 23.41
CA LEU A 177 -4.29 21.14 23.25
C LEU A 177 -4.51 21.50 21.77
N VAL A 178 -3.44 21.89 21.08
CA VAL A 178 -3.49 22.26 19.67
C VAL A 178 -3.73 21.04 18.79
N GLY A 179 -3.15 19.86 19.13
CA GLY A 179 -3.40 18.61 18.45
C GLY A 179 -4.88 18.26 18.37
N ARG A 180 -5.61 18.40 19.49
CA ARG A 180 -7.06 18.21 19.54
C ARG A 180 -7.83 19.18 18.63
N LEU A 181 -7.42 20.43 18.61
CA LEU A 181 -8.05 21.46 17.75
C LEU A 181 -7.78 21.18 16.26
N THR A 182 -6.62 20.61 15.93
CA THR A 182 -6.20 20.39 14.53
C THR A 182 -6.82 19.12 13.93
N GLU A 183 -7.13 18.12 14.74
CA GLU A 183 -7.64 16.82 14.29
C GLU A 183 -8.90 16.97 13.43
N SER A 184 -9.88 17.74 13.91
CA SER A 184 -11.15 17.99 13.19
C SER A 184 -10.96 18.71 11.83
N TYR A 185 -10.02 19.65 11.76
CA TYR A 185 -9.73 20.36 10.51
C TYR A 185 -9.02 19.48 9.49
N THR A 186 -8.17 18.55 9.93
CA THR A 186 -7.47 17.60 9.05
C THR A 186 -8.45 16.60 8.43
N GLU A 187 -9.36 16.04 9.22
CA GLU A 187 -10.41 15.14 8.74
C GLU A 187 -11.33 15.82 7.72
N GLN A 188 -11.77 17.04 8.02
CA GLN A 188 -12.59 17.83 7.09
C GLN A 188 -11.86 18.11 5.77
N ARG A 189 -10.57 18.42 5.81
CA ARG A 189 -9.75 18.65 4.61
C ARG A 189 -9.66 17.40 3.76
N LEU A 190 -9.41 16.23 4.36
CA LEU A 190 -9.34 14.95 3.64
C LEU A 190 -10.69 14.62 3.00
N ALA A 191 -11.79 14.74 3.74
CA ALA A 191 -13.14 14.51 3.20
C ALA A 191 -13.49 15.44 2.02
N MET A 192 -13.04 16.70 2.06
CA MET A 192 -13.23 17.63 0.93
C MET A 192 -12.35 17.27 -0.26
N MET A 193 -11.12 16.81 -0.04
CA MET A 193 -10.22 16.34 -1.10
C MET A 193 -10.81 15.12 -1.83
N ASP A 194 -11.34 14.15 -1.08
CA ASP A 194 -11.97 12.95 -1.63
C ASP A 194 -13.21 13.30 -2.45
N ARG A 195 -14.06 14.21 -1.96
CA ARG A 195 -15.24 14.70 -2.70
C ARG A 195 -14.86 15.41 -3.99
N LEU A 196 -13.84 16.27 -3.95
CA LEU A 196 -13.35 16.98 -5.14
C LEU A 196 -12.76 15.99 -6.14
N GLY A 197 -11.92 15.05 -5.69
CA GLY A 197 -11.31 14.01 -6.50
C GLY A 197 -12.37 13.11 -7.17
N GLY A 198 -13.34 12.61 -6.41
CA GLY A 198 -14.44 11.80 -6.92
C GLY A 198 -15.25 12.54 -8.00
N GLN A 199 -15.63 13.81 -7.76
CA GLN A 199 -16.37 14.57 -8.75
C GLN A 199 -15.57 14.89 -10.01
N LEU A 200 -14.27 15.14 -9.91
CA LEU A 200 -13.41 15.32 -11.09
C LEU A 200 -13.31 14.04 -11.91
N LEU A 201 -13.19 12.88 -11.27
CA LEU A 201 -13.18 11.59 -11.97
C LEU A 201 -14.51 11.30 -12.66
N ASP A 202 -15.64 11.57 -12.01
CA ASP A 202 -16.98 11.43 -12.60
C ASP A 202 -17.15 12.34 -13.82
N LEU A 203 -16.68 13.59 -13.73
CA LEU A 203 -16.73 14.53 -14.85
C LEU A 203 -15.86 14.10 -16.02
N LEU A 204 -14.66 13.58 -15.76
CA LEU A 204 -13.77 13.06 -16.79
C LEU A 204 -14.37 11.82 -17.47
N ALA A 205 -14.94 10.90 -16.69
CA ALA A 205 -15.62 9.71 -17.22
C ALA A 205 -16.85 10.09 -18.06
N GLY A 206 -17.62 11.11 -17.63
CA GLY A 206 -18.80 11.62 -18.32
C GLY A 206 -18.53 12.67 -19.40
N LEU A 207 -17.25 13.07 -19.63
CA LEU A 207 -16.92 14.20 -20.48
C LEU A 207 -17.42 14.03 -21.93
N THR A 208 -17.32 12.84 -22.48
CA THR A 208 -17.81 12.50 -23.83
C THR A 208 -19.32 12.75 -23.94
N THR A 209 -20.08 12.32 -22.94
CA THR A 209 -21.54 12.52 -22.87
C THR A 209 -21.90 14.00 -22.69
N LEU A 210 -21.20 14.70 -21.81
CA LEU A 210 -21.39 16.13 -21.58
C LEU A 210 -21.13 16.94 -22.85
N LYS A 211 -20.08 16.60 -23.59
CA LYS A 211 -19.73 17.24 -24.85
C LYS A 211 -20.77 16.94 -25.94
N ALA A 212 -21.23 15.70 -26.04
CA ALA A 212 -22.30 15.33 -26.98
C ALA A 212 -23.62 16.08 -26.73
N LEU A 213 -23.88 16.43 -25.44
CA LEU A 213 -25.08 17.19 -25.05
C LEU A 213 -24.87 18.71 -25.03
N GLY A 214 -23.69 19.22 -25.40
CA GLY A 214 -23.35 20.66 -25.36
C GLY A 214 -23.31 21.25 -23.94
N ARG A 215 -23.12 20.41 -22.91
CA ARG A 215 -23.17 20.81 -21.50
C ARG A 215 -21.81 20.75 -20.78
N GLU A 216 -20.71 20.73 -21.51
CA GLU A 216 -19.33 20.63 -20.98
C GLU A 216 -18.94 21.81 -20.06
N ARG A 217 -19.60 22.98 -20.19
CA ARG A 217 -19.32 24.18 -19.36
C ARG A 217 -20.08 24.20 -18.03
N GLY A 218 -21.18 23.48 -17.91
CA GLY A 218 -22.06 23.50 -16.73
C GLY A 218 -21.38 23.04 -15.44
N PRO A 219 -20.64 21.94 -15.43
CA PRO A 219 -19.98 21.42 -14.23
C PRO A 219 -18.87 22.32 -13.67
N GLY A 220 -18.28 23.22 -14.48
CA GLY A 220 -17.18 24.09 -14.06
C GLY A 220 -17.49 24.98 -12.86
N ALA A 221 -18.73 25.48 -12.73
CA ALA A 221 -19.17 26.26 -11.58
C ALA A 221 -19.15 25.42 -10.27
N ARG A 222 -19.61 24.17 -10.34
CA ARG A 222 -19.64 23.26 -9.19
C ARG A 222 -18.24 22.84 -8.75
N VAL A 223 -17.35 22.57 -9.71
CA VAL A 223 -15.93 22.29 -9.41
C VAL A 223 -15.26 23.49 -8.74
N ARG A 224 -15.56 24.71 -9.20
CA ARG A 224 -15.02 25.93 -8.59
C ARG A 224 -15.47 26.08 -7.13
N LEU A 225 -16.76 25.92 -6.85
CA LEU A 225 -17.28 25.99 -5.47
C LEU A 225 -16.62 24.97 -4.53
N LEU A 226 -16.40 23.75 -5.02
CA LEU A 226 -15.71 22.71 -4.23
C LEU A 226 -14.23 23.03 -4.03
N ALA A 227 -13.56 23.57 -5.04
CA ALA A 227 -12.18 24.01 -4.93
C ALA A 227 -12.03 25.18 -3.95
N GLU A 228 -12.97 26.12 -3.94
CA GLU A 228 -13.01 27.21 -2.97
C GLU A 228 -13.25 26.70 -1.55
N ALA A 229 -14.17 25.75 -1.35
CA ALA A 229 -14.42 25.11 -0.06
C ALA A 229 -13.19 24.33 0.43
N TYR A 230 -12.52 23.57 -0.45
CA TYR A 230 -11.27 22.87 -0.15
C TYR A 230 -10.17 23.86 0.24
N ASN A 231 -10.02 24.97 -0.49
CA ASN A 231 -9.03 26.01 -0.20
C ASN A 231 -9.29 26.66 1.16
N ALA A 232 -10.57 27.00 1.48
CA ALA A 232 -10.94 27.55 2.78
C ALA A 232 -10.60 26.61 3.94
N THR A 233 -10.91 25.32 3.80
CA THR A 233 -10.61 24.29 4.81
C THR A 233 -9.09 24.08 4.95
N THR A 234 -8.35 24.10 3.84
CA THR A 234 -6.88 24.02 3.84
C THR A 234 -6.26 25.22 4.55
N MET A 235 -6.74 26.44 4.28
CA MET A 235 -6.28 27.64 4.95
C MET A 235 -6.58 27.64 6.46
N ALA A 236 -7.73 27.12 6.87
CA ALA A 236 -8.05 26.95 8.29
C ALA A 236 -7.08 25.96 8.96
N SER A 237 -6.81 24.83 8.35
CA SER A 237 -5.84 23.85 8.83
C SER A 237 -4.42 24.42 8.94
N LEU A 238 -3.98 25.17 7.91
CA LEU A 238 -2.67 25.82 7.91
C LEU A 238 -2.56 26.89 9.01
N ARG A 239 -3.59 27.71 9.23
CA ARG A 239 -3.59 28.72 10.30
C ARG A 239 -3.38 28.08 11.67
N VAL A 240 -4.07 26.98 11.95
CA VAL A 240 -3.92 26.26 13.23
C VAL A 240 -2.52 25.64 13.36
N ALA A 241 -1.99 25.05 12.28
CA ALA A 241 -0.64 24.48 12.26
C ALA A 241 0.44 25.55 12.50
N PHE A 242 0.35 26.70 11.83
CA PHE A 242 1.28 27.83 12.04
C PHE A 242 1.16 28.42 13.44
N LEU A 243 -0.07 28.58 13.95
CA LEU A 243 -0.29 29.09 15.31
C LEU A 243 0.32 28.15 16.34
N SER A 244 0.18 26.83 16.14
CA SER A 244 0.83 25.82 16.98
C SER A 244 2.34 26.00 17.03
N GLY A 245 2.98 26.09 15.86
CA GLY A 245 4.42 26.31 15.76
C GLY A 245 4.86 27.63 16.42
N ALA A 246 4.11 28.71 16.20
CA ALA A 246 4.39 30.01 16.78
C ALA A 246 4.29 30.01 18.33
N ILE A 247 3.28 29.34 18.89
CA ILE A 247 3.13 29.22 20.35
C ILE A 247 4.29 28.43 20.95
N LEU A 248 4.66 27.30 20.36
CA LEU A 248 5.79 26.48 20.84
C LEU A 248 7.12 27.27 20.78
N GLU A 249 7.33 28.01 19.69
CA GLU A 249 8.51 28.87 19.53
C GLU A 249 8.52 30.01 20.55
N PHE A 250 7.38 30.65 20.80
CA PHE A 250 7.23 31.70 21.79
C PHE A 250 7.55 31.22 23.21
N ILE A 251 6.99 30.04 23.61
CA ILE A 251 7.26 29.47 24.94
C ILE A 251 8.75 29.16 25.10
N ALA A 252 9.35 28.52 24.09
CA ALA A 252 10.78 28.20 24.12
C ALA A 252 11.66 29.47 24.20
N SER A 253 11.39 30.45 23.35
CA SER A 253 12.15 31.71 23.32
C SER A 253 11.98 32.49 24.61
N LEU A 254 10.77 32.57 25.16
CA LEU A 254 10.50 33.23 26.45
C LEU A 254 11.25 32.53 27.59
N SER A 255 11.29 31.20 27.60
CA SER A 255 12.01 30.44 28.63
C SER A 255 13.52 30.69 28.58
N VAL A 256 14.09 30.69 27.37
CA VAL A 256 15.52 31.01 27.18
C VAL A 256 15.82 32.45 27.57
N ALA A 257 14.95 33.41 27.21
CA ALA A 257 15.11 34.82 27.60
C ALA A 257 15.04 34.99 29.12
N LEU A 258 14.13 34.28 29.79
CA LEU A 258 14.01 34.30 31.25
C LEU A 258 15.28 33.76 31.93
N VAL A 259 15.83 32.64 31.44
CA VAL A 259 17.12 32.11 31.92
C VAL A 259 18.23 33.17 31.70
N ALA A 260 18.32 33.76 30.51
CA ALA A 260 19.35 34.75 30.20
C ALA A 260 19.26 35.98 31.09
N VAL A 261 18.05 36.49 31.39
CA VAL A 261 17.85 37.64 32.29
C VAL A 261 18.26 37.28 33.73
N VAL A 262 17.79 36.14 34.24
CA VAL A 262 18.11 35.74 35.63
C VAL A 262 19.58 35.47 35.81
N VAL A 263 20.21 34.75 34.88
CA VAL A 263 21.65 34.48 34.88
C VAL A 263 22.46 35.75 34.72
N GLY A 264 22.05 36.67 33.80
CA GLY A 264 22.70 37.96 33.59
C GLY A 264 22.65 38.87 34.82
N MET A 265 21.50 38.93 35.51
CA MET A 265 21.38 39.67 36.76
C MET A 265 22.30 39.12 37.84
N ARG A 266 22.33 37.81 38.05
CA ARG A 266 23.20 37.16 39.04
C ARG A 266 24.67 37.30 38.72
N LEU A 267 25.04 37.30 37.43
CA LEU A 267 26.39 37.60 37.00
C LEU A 267 26.81 39.07 37.38
N VAL A 268 25.91 40.03 37.17
CA VAL A 268 26.18 41.46 37.52
C VAL A 268 26.31 41.63 39.03
N PHE A 269 25.52 40.90 39.83
CA PHE A 269 25.61 40.96 41.30
C PHE A 269 26.76 40.11 41.87
N GLY A 270 27.51 39.39 41.04
CA GLY A 270 28.64 38.56 41.45
C GLY A 270 28.30 37.21 42.07
N ASP A 271 27.03 36.77 41.96
CA ASP A 271 26.55 35.48 42.48
C ASP A 271 26.89 34.31 41.57
N LEU A 272 27.36 34.57 40.33
CA LEU A 272 27.67 33.58 39.33
C LEU A 272 28.89 33.99 38.51
N ASP A 273 29.78 33.04 38.19
CA ASP A 273 30.92 33.26 37.29
C ASP A 273 30.48 33.27 35.81
N LEU A 274 31.26 33.96 34.97
CA LEU A 274 30.95 34.14 33.54
C LEU A 274 30.94 32.78 32.78
N THR A 275 31.79 31.82 33.15
CA THR A 275 31.86 30.51 32.52
C THR A 275 30.56 29.75 32.72
N THR A 276 30.06 29.71 33.95
CA THR A 276 28.78 29.07 34.31
C THR A 276 27.59 29.77 33.66
N ALA A 277 27.62 31.11 33.66
CA ALA A 277 26.60 31.93 33.04
C ALA A 277 26.46 31.61 31.53
N LEU A 278 27.58 31.62 30.80
CA LEU A 278 27.57 31.29 29.36
C LEU A 278 27.14 29.84 29.10
N ALA A 279 27.62 28.87 29.90
CA ALA A 279 27.23 27.49 29.74
C ALA A 279 25.73 27.30 29.96
N ALA A 280 25.12 27.89 30.97
CA ALA A 280 23.70 27.81 31.26
C ALA A 280 22.84 28.42 30.13
N ILE A 281 23.23 29.61 29.63
CA ILE A 281 22.53 30.27 28.52
C ILE A 281 22.63 29.44 27.23
N MET A 282 23.79 28.84 26.94
CA MET A 282 23.97 28.02 25.74
C MET A 282 23.22 26.68 25.80
N LEU A 283 23.10 26.09 26.99
CA LEU A 283 22.38 24.81 27.16
C LEU A 283 20.86 25.00 27.22
N ALA A 284 20.34 26.17 27.64
CA ALA A 284 18.91 26.40 27.77
C ALA A 284 18.09 26.08 26.48
N PRO A 285 18.46 26.54 25.28
CA PRO A 285 17.77 26.18 24.06
C PRO A 285 17.88 24.68 23.73
N GLU A 286 19.01 24.04 24.03
CA GLU A 286 19.25 22.62 23.74
C GLU A 286 18.37 21.68 24.62
N VAL A 287 17.96 22.12 25.83
CA VAL A 287 16.99 21.41 26.68
C VAL A 287 15.60 21.35 26.03
N LEU A 288 15.17 22.46 25.42
CA LEU A 288 13.81 22.62 24.90
C LEU A 288 13.68 22.17 23.42
N GLN A 289 14.77 22.21 22.66
CA GLN A 289 14.81 21.97 21.22
C GLN A 289 14.24 20.61 20.79
N PRO A 290 14.60 19.46 21.42
CA PRO A 290 14.10 18.17 21.00
C PRO A 290 12.59 18.06 21.15
N LEU A 291 12.01 18.56 22.24
CA LEU A 291 10.56 18.56 22.47
C LEU A 291 9.82 19.42 21.44
N ARG A 292 10.36 20.60 21.12
CA ARG A 292 9.82 21.48 20.09
C ARG A 292 9.84 20.81 18.72
N GLN A 293 10.94 20.12 18.38
CA GLN A 293 11.06 19.39 17.13
C GLN A 293 10.09 18.19 17.06
N VAL A 294 9.86 17.47 18.15
CA VAL A 294 8.81 16.43 18.21
C VAL A 294 7.46 17.03 17.82
N GLY A 295 7.10 18.19 18.38
CA GLY A 295 5.84 18.87 18.02
C GLY A 295 5.75 19.25 16.54
N ALA A 296 6.81 19.81 15.99
CA ALA A 296 6.86 20.20 14.57
C ALA A 296 6.77 18.98 13.62
N GLN A 297 7.44 17.88 13.95
CA GLN A 297 7.45 16.67 13.13
C GLN A 297 6.23 15.78 13.34
N PHE A 298 5.46 15.94 14.40
CA PHE A 298 4.25 15.16 14.68
C PHE A 298 3.24 15.25 13.53
N HIS A 299 2.93 16.48 13.09
CA HIS A 299 1.98 16.68 11.99
C HIS A 299 2.49 16.12 10.65
N ALA A 300 3.81 16.22 10.39
CA ALA A 300 4.40 15.65 9.18
C ALA A 300 4.38 14.12 9.16
N SER A 301 4.37 13.47 10.34
CA SER A 301 4.35 12.02 10.46
C SER A 301 2.94 11.42 10.54
N ALA A 302 1.90 12.24 10.75
CA ALA A 302 0.53 11.76 10.96
C ALA A 302 0.01 10.97 9.76
N ASN A 303 0.29 11.40 8.52
CA ASN A 303 -0.09 10.68 7.31
C ASN A 303 0.58 9.30 7.25
N GLY A 304 1.86 9.20 7.59
CA GLY A 304 2.58 7.94 7.63
C GLY A 304 2.01 6.97 8.67
N VAL A 305 1.64 7.47 9.84
CA VAL A 305 1.00 6.66 10.88
C VAL A 305 -0.38 6.17 10.43
N ALA A 306 -1.15 6.99 9.72
CA ALA A 306 -2.43 6.59 9.13
C ALA A 306 -2.24 5.50 8.07
N ALA A 307 -1.25 5.65 7.18
CA ALA A 307 -0.89 4.64 6.18
C ALA A 307 -0.44 3.32 6.82
N ALA A 308 0.37 3.38 7.89
CA ALA A 308 0.76 2.19 8.65
C ALA A 308 -0.46 1.50 9.26
N THR A 309 -1.40 2.25 9.82
CA THR A 309 -2.63 1.71 10.40
C THR A 309 -3.49 1.03 9.34
N ALA A 310 -3.61 1.62 8.15
CA ALA A 310 -4.29 0.99 7.02
C ALA A 310 -3.60 -0.30 6.59
N ALA A 311 -2.25 -0.30 6.50
CA ALA A 311 -1.47 -1.49 6.19
C ALA A 311 -1.67 -2.61 7.22
N PHE A 312 -1.66 -2.28 8.52
CA PHE A 312 -1.94 -3.25 9.57
C PHE A 312 -3.37 -3.77 9.52
N GLY A 313 -4.34 -2.94 9.18
CA GLY A 313 -5.72 -3.37 8.96
C GLY A 313 -5.86 -4.43 7.85
N VAL A 314 -4.96 -4.41 6.85
CA VAL A 314 -4.85 -5.49 5.85
C VAL A 314 -4.14 -6.70 6.44
N LEU A 315 -2.95 -6.51 7.03
CA LEU A 315 -2.08 -7.60 7.50
C LEU A 315 -2.64 -8.39 8.69
N GLU A 316 -3.42 -7.75 9.57
CA GLU A 316 -4.03 -8.39 10.74
C GLU A 316 -5.33 -9.13 10.40
N ARG A 317 -5.80 -9.02 9.16
CA ARG A 317 -6.96 -9.78 8.72
C ARG A 317 -6.59 -11.25 8.59
N PRO A 318 -7.44 -12.19 9.09
CA PRO A 318 -7.18 -13.61 8.90
C PRO A 318 -7.06 -13.94 7.41
N ALA A 319 -5.94 -14.49 7.00
CA ALA A 319 -5.82 -15.05 5.65
C ALA A 319 -6.66 -16.33 5.55
N PRO A 320 -7.33 -16.59 4.41
CA PRO A 320 -7.94 -17.87 4.17
C PRO A 320 -6.92 -18.99 4.35
N ALA A 321 -7.32 -20.09 4.98
CA ALA A 321 -6.42 -21.23 5.12
C ALA A 321 -6.05 -21.75 3.72
N VAL A 322 -4.78 -21.85 3.41
CA VAL A 322 -4.31 -22.38 2.12
C VAL A 322 -4.20 -23.90 2.23
N GLY A 323 -4.73 -24.61 1.23
CA GLY A 323 -4.54 -26.05 1.13
C GLY A 323 -3.06 -26.40 0.94
N THR A 324 -2.64 -27.55 1.44
CA THR A 324 -1.24 -28.00 1.39
C THR A 324 -1.07 -29.34 0.68
N ARG A 325 -2.17 -30.01 0.28
CA ARG A 325 -2.09 -31.28 -0.44
C ARG A 325 -1.81 -31.03 -1.91
N PRO A 326 -0.86 -31.72 -2.54
CA PRO A 326 -0.66 -31.62 -3.99
C PRO A 326 -1.94 -31.96 -4.74
N ALA A 327 -2.26 -31.19 -5.78
CA ALA A 327 -3.42 -31.50 -6.61
C ALA A 327 -3.18 -32.79 -7.42
N PRO A 328 -4.14 -33.69 -7.48
CA PRO A 328 -4.05 -34.88 -8.33
C PRO A 328 -4.06 -34.46 -9.80
N PRO A 329 -3.68 -35.37 -10.75
CA PRO A 329 -3.74 -35.09 -12.17
C PRO A 329 -5.17 -34.82 -12.64
N LEU A 330 -5.53 -33.54 -12.89
CA LEU A 330 -6.90 -33.12 -13.24
C LEU A 330 -7.37 -33.67 -14.59
N GLY A 331 -6.46 -34.03 -15.48
CA GLY A 331 -6.82 -34.66 -16.76
C GLY A 331 -7.50 -36.03 -16.64
N ARG A 332 -7.42 -36.67 -15.48
CA ARG A 332 -8.05 -37.97 -15.16
C ARG A 332 -9.01 -37.89 -13.97
N ALA A 333 -9.14 -36.74 -13.36
CA ALA A 333 -9.97 -36.50 -12.19
C ALA A 333 -11.40 -36.11 -12.59
N THR A 334 -12.37 -36.53 -11.80
CA THR A 334 -13.73 -36.02 -11.86
C THR A 334 -13.93 -34.96 -10.77
N ILE A 335 -14.50 -33.83 -11.13
CA ILE A 335 -14.78 -32.74 -10.16
C ILE A 335 -16.28 -32.72 -9.90
N GLU A 336 -16.67 -32.83 -8.62
CA GLU A 336 -18.04 -32.84 -8.15
C GLU A 336 -18.35 -31.61 -7.31
N PHE A 337 -19.40 -30.89 -7.66
CA PHE A 337 -20.04 -29.90 -6.80
C PHE A 337 -21.14 -30.61 -6.04
N ARG A 338 -21.10 -30.56 -4.72
CA ARG A 338 -22.08 -31.21 -3.84
C ARG A 338 -22.76 -30.18 -2.96
N ASP A 339 -24.01 -29.87 -3.23
CA ASP A 339 -24.88 -28.91 -2.51
C ASP A 339 -24.22 -27.52 -2.34
N VAL A 340 -23.53 -27.06 -3.37
CA VAL A 340 -22.69 -25.85 -3.27
C VAL A 340 -23.53 -24.59 -3.32
N SER A 341 -23.36 -23.75 -2.29
CA SER A 341 -24.03 -22.46 -2.19
C SER A 341 -23.06 -21.34 -1.83
N VAL A 342 -23.26 -20.15 -2.43
CA VAL A 342 -22.47 -18.95 -2.16
C VAL A 342 -23.39 -17.74 -1.96
N ARG A 343 -23.21 -17.02 -0.85
CA ARG A 343 -23.94 -15.79 -0.58
C ARG A 343 -23.38 -14.65 -1.42
N ALA A 344 -24.23 -13.96 -2.16
CA ALA A 344 -23.85 -12.78 -2.94
C ALA A 344 -23.49 -11.61 -2.00
N PRO A 345 -22.35 -10.91 -2.21
CA PRO A 345 -21.95 -9.79 -1.36
C PRO A 345 -23.00 -8.66 -1.35
N GLY A 346 -23.39 -8.23 -0.14
CA GLY A 346 -24.35 -7.13 0.04
C GLY A 346 -25.78 -7.42 -0.42
N ARG A 347 -26.12 -8.70 -0.65
CA ARG A 347 -27.47 -9.13 -1.06
C ARG A 347 -27.90 -10.37 -0.27
N ASP A 348 -29.18 -10.48 0.02
CA ASP A 348 -29.75 -11.68 0.64
C ASP A 348 -30.14 -12.71 -0.41
N VAL A 349 -29.15 -13.14 -1.19
CA VAL A 349 -29.31 -14.11 -2.30
C VAL A 349 -28.16 -15.09 -2.25
N LEU A 350 -28.45 -16.38 -2.45
CA LEU A 350 -27.48 -17.43 -2.77
C LEU A 350 -27.30 -17.50 -4.29
N ALA A 351 -26.08 -17.43 -4.79
CA ALA A 351 -25.74 -17.51 -6.19
C ALA A 351 -24.30 -18.04 -6.40
N PRO A 352 -24.07 -19.34 -6.70
CA PRO A 352 -25.07 -20.40 -6.89
C PRO A 352 -25.81 -20.79 -5.61
N ALA A 353 -27.00 -21.39 -5.77
CA ALA A 353 -27.80 -22.00 -4.70
C ALA A 353 -27.94 -23.48 -4.94
N HIS A 354 -27.52 -24.28 -3.97
CA HIS A 354 -27.65 -25.75 -3.96
C HIS A 354 -27.20 -26.39 -5.29
N LEU A 355 -26.02 -26.02 -5.77
CA LEU A 355 -25.48 -26.51 -7.02
C LEU A 355 -24.94 -27.95 -6.85
N ASP A 356 -25.56 -28.90 -7.57
CA ASP A 356 -25.05 -30.24 -7.75
C ASP A 356 -24.62 -30.43 -9.21
N ALA A 357 -23.35 -30.78 -9.43
CA ALA A 357 -22.79 -30.92 -10.77
C ALA A 357 -21.58 -31.85 -10.77
N THR A 358 -21.39 -32.57 -11.86
CA THR A 358 -20.23 -33.44 -12.08
C THR A 358 -19.56 -33.07 -13.40
N ILE A 359 -18.25 -32.82 -13.36
CA ILE A 359 -17.39 -32.48 -14.50
C ILE A 359 -16.43 -33.65 -14.69
N GLY A 360 -16.67 -34.46 -15.74
CA GLY A 360 -15.84 -35.60 -16.07
C GLY A 360 -14.60 -35.23 -16.90
N PRO A 361 -13.54 -36.05 -16.87
CA PRO A 361 -12.33 -35.82 -17.67
C PRO A 361 -12.63 -35.90 -19.18
N GLY A 362 -11.99 -35.01 -19.98
CA GLY A 362 -12.14 -35.00 -21.45
C GLY A 362 -13.52 -34.60 -21.96
N THR A 363 -14.34 -33.94 -21.13
CA THR A 363 -15.70 -33.49 -21.51
C THR A 363 -15.74 -31.98 -21.75
N ILE A 364 -16.76 -31.52 -22.49
CA ILE A 364 -17.14 -30.10 -22.55
C ILE A 364 -18.39 -29.94 -21.70
N THR A 365 -18.29 -29.25 -20.58
CA THR A 365 -19.40 -28.94 -19.67
C THR A 365 -19.85 -27.50 -19.80
N ALA A 366 -21.08 -27.23 -20.20
CA ALA A 366 -21.66 -25.90 -20.27
C ALA A 366 -22.39 -25.55 -18.97
N LEU A 367 -21.98 -24.45 -18.33
CA LEU A 367 -22.71 -23.83 -17.21
C LEU A 367 -23.72 -22.84 -17.76
N VAL A 368 -25.03 -23.13 -17.56
CA VAL A 368 -26.12 -22.29 -18.07
C VAL A 368 -27.02 -21.79 -16.94
N GLY A 369 -27.70 -20.69 -17.14
CA GLY A 369 -28.63 -20.14 -16.15
C GLY A 369 -28.87 -18.63 -16.37
N ALA A 370 -29.79 -18.05 -15.63
CA ALA A 370 -30.10 -16.62 -15.70
C ALA A 370 -28.90 -15.73 -15.35
N THR A 371 -28.92 -14.47 -15.77
CA THR A 371 -27.93 -13.49 -15.33
C THR A 371 -28.02 -13.32 -13.82
N GLY A 372 -26.88 -13.38 -13.13
CA GLY A 372 -26.83 -13.33 -11.67
C GLY A 372 -27.07 -14.68 -10.96
N ALA A 373 -27.29 -15.79 -11.69
CA ALA A 373 -27.46 -17.12 -11.10
C ALA A 373 -26.21 -17.69 -10.40
N GLY A 374 -25.03 -17.08 -10.58
CA GLY A 374 -23.79 -17.53 -9.95
C GLY A 374 -22.86 -18.35 -10.86
N LYS A 375 -23.02 -18.31 -12.18
CA LYS A 375 -22.18 -19.06 -13.15
C LYS A 375 -20.69 -18.71 -13.04
N SER A 376 -20.33 -17.43 -13.09
CA SER A 376 -18.94 -17.00 -12.91
C SER A 376 -18.43 -17.27 -11.49
N THR A 377 -19.32 -17.24 -10.48
CA THR A 377 -19.00 -17.66 -9.11
C THR A 377 -18.66 -19.15 -9.06
N SER A 378 -19.42 -19.99 -9.79
CA SER A 378 -19.12 -21.42 -9.89
C SER A 378 -17.77 -21.69 -10.58
N ALA A 379 -17.39 -20.88 -11.57
CA ALA A 379 -16.06 -20.94 -12.17
C ALA A 379 -14.96 -20.56 -11.15
N LEU A 380 -15.15 -19.53 -10.34
CA LEU A 380 -14.20 -19.17 -9.28
C LEU A 380 -14.07 -20.25 -8.20
N LEU A 381 -15.14 -20.96 -7.86
CA LEU A 381 -15.11 -22.12 -6.98
C LEU A 381 -14.29 -23.26 -7.57
N LEU A 382 -14.52 -23.58 -8.86
CA LEU A 382 -13.78 -24.60 -9.61
C LEU A 382 -12.28 -24.29 -9.66
N LEU A 383 -11.93 -23.02 -9.81
CA LEU A 383 -10.54 -22.55 -9.83
C LEU A 383 -9.89 -22.50 -8.43
N GLY A 384 -10.62 -22.80 -7.35
CA GLY A 384 -10.13 -22.68 -5.99
C GLY A 384 -9.87 -21.23 -5.54
N LEU A 385 -10.32 -20.24 -6.31
CA LEU A 385 -10.20 -18.81 -6.01
C LEU A 385 -11.26 -18.31 -5.04
N LEU A 386 -12.29 -19.11 -4.81
CA LEU A 386 -13.38 -18.85 -3.88
C LEU A 386 -13.73 -20.15 -3.13
N ARG A 387 -14.12 -20.01 -1.87
CA ARG A 387 -14.69 -21.11 -1.08
C ARG A 387 -16.20 -20.99 -1.03
N PRO A 388 -16.92 -22.12 -1.06
CA PRO A 388 -18.36 -22.10 -0.87
C PRO A 388 -18.72 -21.71 0.57
N ASP A 389 -19.88 -21.05 0.75
CA ASP A 389 -20.44 -20.77 2.07
C ASP A 389 -21.22 -21.99 2.61
N GLY A 390 -21.67 -22.90 1.71
CA GLY A 390 -22.28 -24.20 2.02
C GLY A 390 -21.93 -25.24 0.96
N GLY A 391 -21.92 -26.50 1.33
CA GLY A 391 -21.53 -27.60 0.44
C GLY A 391 -20.02 -27.71 0.25
N GLN A 392 -19.58 -28.49 -0.73
CA GLN A 392 -18.18 -28.81 -1.01
C GLN A 392 -17.92 -28.98 -2.50
N VAL A 393 -16.71 -28.67 -2.96
CA VAL A 393 -16.22 -29.04 -4.29
C VAL A 393 -15.17 -30.11 -4.10
N LEU A 394 -15.45 -31.30 -4.64
CA LEU A 394 -14.68 -32.53 -4.45
C LEU A 394 -13.95 -32.92 -5.73
N VAL A 395 -12.73 -33.43 -5.59
CA VAL A 395 -11.91 -33.96 -6.67
C VAL A 395 -11.77 -35.46 -6.43
N HIS A 396 -12.28 -36.26 -7.35
CA HIS A 396 -12.22 -37.72 -7.34
C HIS A 396 -11.12 -38.20 -8.29
N HIS A 397 -10.14 -38.93 -7.78
CA HIS A 397 -9.03 -39.50 -8.55
C HIS A 397 -8.58 -40.83 -7.96
N ASP A 398 -8.52 -41.86 -8.76
CA ASP A 398 -8.07 -43.23 -8.39
C ASP A 398 -8.74 -43.78 -7.10
N GLY A 399 -10.04 -43.49 -6.90
CA GLY A 399 -10.80 -43.91 -5.72
C GLY A 399 -10.63 -43.03 -4.48
N GLU A 400 -9.73 -42.06 -4.51
CA GLU A 400 -9.58 -41.03 -3.46
C GLU A 400 -10.50 -39.85 -3.75
N VAL A 401 -11.08 -39.29 -2.67
CA VAL A 401 -11.90 -38.07 -2.72
C VAL A 401 -11.28 -37.02 -1.87
N THR A 402 -10.93 -35.89 -2.46
CA THR A 402 -10.29 -34.75 -1.75
C THR A 402 -11.10 -33.50 -1.97
N ASP A 403 -11.35 -32.74 -0.89
CA ASP A 403 -11.95 -31.41 -1.00
C ASP A 403 -10.94 -30.45 -1.68
N LEU A 404 -11.40 -29.74 -2.72
CA LEU A 404 -10.58 -28.82 -3.50
C LEU A 404 -9.94 -27.74 -2.64
N SER A 405 -10.59 -27.33 -1.55
CA SER A 405 -10.07 -26.33 -0.61
C SER A 405 -8.84 -26.78 0.19
N LEU A 406 -8.54 -28.08 0.21
CA LEU A 406 -7.37 -28.67 0.87
C LEU A 406 -6.17 -28.81 -0.08
N LEU A 407 -6.38 -28.61 -1.38
CA LEU A 407 -5.33 -28.71 -2.39
C LEU A 407 -4.43 -27.47 -2.38
N ASP A 408 -3.15 -27.68 -2.64
CA ASP A 408 -2.18 -26.60 -2.82
C ASP A 408 -2.49 -25.81 -4.10
N PRO A 409 -2.79 -24.50 -4.00
CA PRO A 409 -3.15 -23.68 -5.16
C PRO A 409 -2.08 -23.65 -6.25
N ALA A 410 -0.79 -23.74 -5.91
CA ALA A 410 0.27 -23.71 -6.91
C ALA A 410 0.21 -24.94 -7.82
N THR A 411 0.08 -26.15 -7.23
CA THR A 411 -0.05 -27.40 -7.99
C THR A 411 -1.38 -27.53 -8.72
N LEU A 412 -2.45 -26.90 -8.18
CA LEU A 412 -3.77 -26.85 -8.79
C LEU A 412 -3.79 -25.95 -10.03
N HIS A 413 -3.33 -24.70 -9.89
CA HIS A 413 -3.37 -23.70 -10.96
C HIS A 413 -2.45 -24.03 -12.14
N HIS A 414 -1.32 -24.75 -11.90
CA HIS A 414 -0.48 -25.24 -12.98
C HIS A 414 -1.21 -26.22 -13.95
N GLN A 415 -2.32 -26.78 -13.51
CA GLN A 415 -3.13 -27.71 -14.30
C GLN A 415 -4.38 -27.05 -14.89
N MET A 416 -4.54 -25.72 -14.74
CA MET A 416 -5.72 -24.99 -15.16
C MET A 416 -5.37 -23.81 -16.05
N THR A 417 -6.17 -23.61 -17.10
CA THR A 417 -6.17 -22.38 -17.89
C THR A 417 -7.52 -21.70 -17.72
N TRP A 418 -7.51 -20.42 -17.37
CA TRP A 418 -8.73 -19.65 -17.23
C TRP A 418 -8.75 -18.45 -18.17
N ILE A 419 -9.82 -18.34 -18.95
CA ILE A 419 -10.14 -17.16 -19.76
C ILE A 419 -11.37 -16.49 -19.15
N PRO A 420 -11.20 -15.38 -18.41
CA PRO A 420 -12.30 -14.62 -17.86
C PRO A 420 -13.07 -13.87 -18.98
N GLN A 421 -14.27 -13.41 -18.67
CA GLN A 421 -15.10 -12.59 -19.56
C GLN A 421 -14.36 -11.37 -20.13
N ARG A 422 -13.46 -10.78 -19.33
CA ARG A 422 -12.53 -9.72 -19.74
C ARG A 422 -11.09 -10.19 -19.56
N PRO A 423 -10.44 -10.68 -20.61
CA PRO A 423 -9.07 -11.17 -20.51
C PRO A 423 -8.09 -10.10 -20.06
N THR A 424 -7.22 -10.44 -19.12
CA THR A 424 -6.14 -9.57 -18.68
C THR A 424 -5.02 -9.59 -19.71
N ILE A 425 -4.66 -8.41 -20.21
CA ILE A 425 -3.57 -8.18 -21.14
C ILE A 425 -2.59 -7.22 -20.49
N LEU A 426 -1.33 -7.64 -20.44
CA LEU A 426 -0.24 -6.88 -19.84
C LEU A 426 0.46 -6.01 -20.91
N PRO A 427 1.06 -4.87 -20.55
CA PRO A 427 1.91 -4.11 -21.44
C PRO A 427 3.07 -5.00 -21.93
N GLY A 428 3.29 -5.05 -23.24
CA GLY A 428 4.29 -5.91 -23.85
C GLY A 428 3.93 -6.27 -25.29
N THR A 429 4.63 -7.20 -25.89
CA THR A 429 4.31 -7.67 -27.24
C THR A 429 3.15 -8.68 -27.23
N ILE A 430 2.52 -8.88 -28.38
CA ILE A 430 1.45 -9.87 -28.54
C ILE A 430 1.96 -11.26 -28.17
N ILE A 431 3.14 -11.66 -28.66
CA ILE A 431 3.70 -12.98 -28.39
C ILE A 431 3.99 -13.20 -26.90
N GLN A 432 4.51 -12.19 -26.20
CA GLN A 432 4.72 -12.24 -24.74
C GLN A 432 3.41 -12.46 -24.01
N ASN A 433 2.34 -11.80 -24.45
CA ASN A 433 1.02 -11.99 -23.87
C ASN A 433 0.41 -13.36 -24.13
N VAL A 434 0.71 -14.01 -25.24
CA VAL A 434 0.23 -15.37 -25.52
C VAL A 434 1.02 -16.43 -24.77
N LEU A 435 2.35 -16.32 -24.73
CA LEU A 435 3.22 -17.30 -24.07
C LEU A 435 3.32 -17.09 -22.54
N GLY A 436 2.96 -15.90 -22.02
CA GLY A 436 3.15 -15.56 -20.62
C GLY A 436 4.60 -15.26 -20.24
N GLU A 437 5.50 -15.16 -21.23
CA GLU A 437 6.94 -14.94 -21.06
C GLU A 437 7.27 -13.48 -21.36
N PHE A 438 7.52 -12.68 -20.31
CA PHE A 438 7.84 -11.26 -20.45
C PHE A 438 9.35 -10.97 -20.38
N ASP A 439 10.14 -11.93 -19.95
CA ASP A 439 11.60 -11.85 -19.92
C ASP A 439 12.17 -12.41 -21.23
N GLY A 440 12.50 -11.51 -22.16
CA GLY A 440 13.09 -11.88 -23.46
C GLY A 440 12.24 -11.51 -24.67
N ASP A 441 12.68 -11.97 -25.85
CA ASP A 441 12.02 -11.77 -27.16
C ASP A 441 11.72 -13.15 -27.79
N PRO A 442 10.61 -13.81 -27.37
CA PRO A 442 10.25 -15.13 -27.86
C PRO A 442 9.93 -15.07 -29.37
N SER A 443 10.19 -16.19 -30.07
CA SER A 443 9.90 -16.32 -31.49
C SER A 443 8.65 -17.19 -31.72
N PRO A 444 7.85 -16.89 -32.77
CA PRO A 444 6.68 -17.70 -33.11
C PRO A 444 7.05 -19.14 -33.40
N THR A 445 6.30 -20.06 -32.80
CA THR A 445 6.43 -21.50 -33.05
C THR A 445 5.34 -21.99 -33.99
N PRO A 446 5.52 -23.14 -34.69
CA PRO A 446 4.46 -23.73 -35.51
C PRO A 446 3.17 -24.07 -34.70
N ALA A 447 3.30 -24.34 -33.42
CA ALA A 447 2.16 -24.57 -32.51
C ALA A 447 1.39 -23.28 -32.28
N LEU A 448 2.09 -22.17 -32.04
CA LEU A 448 1.49 -20.83 -31.87
C LEU A 448 0.75 -20.39 -33.13
N GLU A 449 1.34 -20.60 -34.32
CA GLU A 449 0.68 -20.24 -35.58
C GLU A 449 -0.61 -21.05 -35.81
N ARG A 450 -0.58 -22.36 -35.53
CA ARG A 450 -1.80 -23.19 -35.58
C ARG A 450 -2.88 -22.73 -34.60
N ALA A 451 -2.47 -22.40 -33.37
CA ALA A 451 -3.39 -21.88 -32.36
C ALA A 451 -4.02 -20.54 -32.79
N ALA A 452 -3.25 -19.67 -33.42
CA ALA A 452 -3.74 -18.40 -33.94
C ALA A 452 -4.74 -18.57 -35.10
N VAL A 453 -4.53 -19.57 -35.96
CA VAL A 453 -5.49 -19.90 -37.03
C VAL A 453 -6.79 -20.42 -36.42
N LEU A 454 -6.73 -21.37 -35.47
CA LEU A 454 -7.89 -21.96 -34.82
C LEU A 454 -8.72 -20.93 -34.03
N SER A 455 -8.06 -20.01 -33.34
CA SER A 455 -8.73 -18.93 -32.60
C SER A 455 -9.25 -17.79 -33.48
N GLY A 456 -8.90 -17.78 -34.78
CA GLY A 456 -9.17 -16.66 -35.68
C GLY A 456 -8.34 -15.42 -35.40
N PHE A 457 -7.20 -15.55 -34.69
CA PHE A 457 -6.33 -14.43 -34.34
C PHE A 457 -5.26 -14.15 -35.39
N SER A 458 -4.95 -15.10 -36.27
CA SER A 458 -3.93 -14.98 -37.33
C SER A 458 -4.15 -13.78 -38.24
N GLY A 459 -5.39 -13.50 -38.65
CA GLY A 459 -5.73 -12.31 -39.44
C GLY A 459 -5.45 -10.99 -38.70
N THR A 460 -5.60 -10.97 -37.36
CA THR A 460 -5.23 -9.80 -36.54
C THR A 460 -3.72 -9.59 -36.54
N VAL A 461 -2.95 -10.66 -36.33
CA VAL A 461 -1.48 -10.59 -36.34
C VAL A 461 -0.95 -10.13 -37.69
N ALA A 462 -1.51 -10.67 -38.79
CA ALA A 462 -1.12 -10.29 -40.14
C ALA A 462 -1.44 -8.81 -40.49
N ALA A 463 -2.50 -8.26 -39.93
CA ALA A 463 -2.92 -6.87 -40.15
C ALA A 463 -2.11 -5.84 -39.32
N LEU A 464 -1.36 -6.27 -38.33
CA LEU A 464 -0.58 -5.38 -37.45
C LEU A 464 0.84 -5.18 -38.01
N PRO A 465 1.40 -3.93 -38.01
CA PRO A 465 2.68 -3.63 -38.61
C PRO A 465 3.89 -4.43 -38.10
N GLY A 466 3.84 -4.81 -36.80
CA GLY A 466 4.90 -5.60 -36.15
C GLY A 466 4.54 -7.09 -36.01
N GLY A 467 3.38 -7.54 -36.54
CA GLY A 467 2.93 -8.92 -36.38
C GLY A 467 2.91 -9.33 -34.90
N TRP A 468 3.49 -10.47 -34.58
CA TRP A 468 3.62 -10.99 -33.21
C TRP A 468 4.40 -10.07 -32.24
N ARG A 469 5.31 -9.23 -32.77
CA ARG A 469 6.12 -8.27 -32.01
C ARG A 469 5.43 -6.93 -31.81
N THR A 470 4.21 -6.76 -32.29
CA THR A 470 3.44 -5.53 -32.04
C THR A 470 3.25 -5.33 -30.55
N THR A 471 3.67 -4.17 -30.05
CA THR A 471 3.49 -3.79 -28.64
C THR A 471 2.06 -3.34 -28.39
N ILE A 472 1.44 -3.90 -27.38
CA ILE A 472 0.11 -3.53 -26.88
C ILE A 472 0.23 -2.80 -25.54
N GLY A 473 -0.61 -1.77 -25.39
CA GLY A 473 -0.63 -0.95 -24.18
C GLY A 473 -1.36 -1.63 -23.02
N HIS A 474 -1.39 -0.91 -21.90
CA HIS A 474 -2.06 -1.36 -20.67
C HIS A 474 -3.54 -1.71 -20.94
N GLY A 475 -4.00 -2.86 -20.44
CA GLY A 475 -5.37 -3.34 -20.66
C GLY A 475 -5.70 -3.67 -22.11
N GLY A 476 -4.69 -3.89 -22.97
CA GLY A 476 -4.85 -4.25 -24.39
C GLY A 476 -5.20 -3.07 -25.30
N VAL A 477 -4.80 -1.85 -24.93
CA VAL A 477 -4.92 -0.68 -25.81
C VAL A 477 -4.22 -0.98 -27.13
N GLY A 478 -4.94 -0.80 -28.23
CA GLY A 478 -4.50 -1.17 -29.58
C GLY A 478 -5.23 -2.39 -30.15
N LEU A 479 -5.96 -3.16 -29.32
CA LEU A 479 -6.79 -4.28 -29.76
C LEU A 479 -8.28 -4.03 -29.46
N SER A 480 -9.15 -4.42 -30.37
CA SER A 480 -10.60 -4.45 -30.13
C SER A 480 -10.98 -5.50 -29.05
N VAL A 481 -12.19 -5.43 -28.50
CA VAL A 481 -12.68 -6.43 -27.52
C VAL A 481 -12.61 -7.84 -28.07
N GLY A 482 -13.06 -8.08 -29.31
CA GLY A 482 -13.01 -9.39 -29.96
C GLY A 482 -11.59 -9.86 -30.26
N GLN A 483 -10.66 -8.94 -30.59
CA GLN A 483 -9.25 -9.29 -30.78
C GLN A 483 -8.60 -9.73 -29.45
N ARG A 484 -8.91 -9.07 -28.34
CA ARG A 484 -8.44 -9.48 -27.01
C ARG A 484 -8.96 -10.86 -26.61
N GLN A 485 -10.21 -11.15 -26.93
CA GLN A 485 -10.80 -12.47 -26.69
C GLN A 485 -10.10 -13.56 -27.50
N ARG A 486 -9.84 -13.33 -28.80
CA ARG A 486 -9.12 -14.26 -29.68
C ARG A 486 -7.68 -14.47 -29.24
N LEU A 487 -6.99 -13.41 -28.78
CA LEU A 487 -5.66 -13.53 -28.17
C LEU A 487 -5.67 -14.47 -26.97
N ALA A 488 -6.63 -14.28 -26.05
CA ALA A 488 -6.76 -15.13 -24.86
C ALA A 488 -7.07 -16.59 -25.23
N LEU A 489 -7.90 -16.81 -26.26
CA LEU A 489 -8.17 -18.15 -26.78
C LEU A 489 -6.92 -18.78 -27.41
N THR A 490 -6.10 -17.99 -28.13
CA THR A 490 -4.80 -18.45 -28.65
C THR A 490 -3.91 -18.93 -27.50
N ARG A 491 -3.84 -18.17 -26.39
CA ARG A 491 -3.11 -18.56 -25.17
C ARG A 491 -3.59 -19.94 -24.67
N ALA A 492 -4.89 -20.13 -24.50
CA ALA A 492 -5.44 -21.39 -24.02
C ALA A 492 -5.13 -22.59 -24.94
N LEU A 493 -5.07 -22.37 -26.25
CA LEU A 493 -4.73 -23.41 -27.23
C LEU A 493 -3.23 -23.78 -27.23
N VAL A 494 -2.36 -22.82 -26.87
CA VAL A 494 -0.91 -23.05 -26.77
C VAL A 494 -0.54 -23.71 -25.45
N GLU A 495 -1.19 -23.34 -24.35
CA GLU A 495 -0.97 -23.94 -23.05
C GLU A 495 -1.42 -25.42 -23.07
N SER A 496 -0.77 -26.26 -22.26
CA SER A 496 -1.04 -27.71 -22.18
C SER A 496 -1.86 -28.12 -20.97
N SER A 497 -2.49 -27.18 -20.27
CA SER A 497 -3.26 -27.44 -19.04
C SER A 497 -4.42 -28.39 -19.28
N PRO A 498 -4.60 -29.44 -18.47
CA PRO A 498 -5.64 -30.44 -18.67
C PRO A 498 -7.08 -29.95 -18.42
N LEU A 499 -7.24 -28.86 -17.63
CA LEU A 499 -8.56 -28.24 -17.40
C LEU A 499 -8.56 -26.80 -17.92
N VAL A 500 -9.56 -26.47 -18.76
CA VAL A 500 -9.75 -25.14 -19.33
C VAL A 500 -11.10 -24.59 -18.92
N VAL A 501 -11.11 -23.39 -18.35
CA VAL A 501 -12.34 -22.69 -17.93
C VAL A 501 -12.50 -21.43 -18.77
N LEU A 502 -13.64 -21.30 -19.48
CA LEU A 502 -13.95 -20.20 -20.37
C LEU A 502 -15.19 -19.45 -19.87
N ASP A 503 -15.07 -18.18 -19.52
CA ASP A 503 -16.20 -17.36 -19.07
C ASP A 503 -16.72 -16.50 -20.22
N GLU A 504 -17.90 -16.88 -20.76
CA GLU A 504 -18.61 -16.25 -21.88
C GLU A 504 -17.71 -15.99 -23.12
N PRO A 505 -16.99 -16.98 -23.66
CA PRO A 505 -16.00 -16.79 -24.72
C PRO A 505 -16.57 -16.27 -26.03
N THR A 506 -17.89 -16.36 -26.23
CA THR A 506 -18.61 -15.90 -27.44
C THR A 506 -19.36 -14.58 -27.25
N ALA A 507 -19.22 -13.92 -26.08
CA ALA A 507 -19.87 -12.64 -25.84
C ALA A 507 -19.34 -11.56 -26.81
N HIS A 508 -20.26 -10.76 -27.39
CA HIS A 508 -19.95 -9.66 -28.31
C HIS A 508 -19.24 -10.06 -29.63
N LEU A 509 -19.30 -11.35 -30.03
CA LEU A 509 -18.74 -11.84 -31.29
C LEU A 509 -19.82 -11.96 -32.37
N ASP A 510 -19.43 -11.78 -33.63
CA ASP A 510 -20.23 -12.08 -34.79
C ASP A 510 -20.29 -13.60 -35.03
N ALA A 511 -21.18 -14.07 -35.91
CA ALA A 511 -21.41 -15.50 -36.17
C ALA A 511 -20.16 -16.23 -36.67
N ALA A 512 -19.38 -15.60 -37.56
CA ALA A 512 -18.17 -16.22 -38.10
C ALA A 512 -17.06 -16.38 -37.03
N THR A 513 -16.92 -15.41 -36.15
CA THR A 513 -15.96 -15.48 -35.03
C THR A 513 -16.44 -16.46 -33.96
N GLU A 514 -17.75 -16.63 -33.76
CA GLU A 514 -18.33 -17.64 -32.86
C GLU A 514 -18.00 -19.06 -33.30
N GLU A 515 -18.08 -19.36 -34.58
CA GLU A 515 -17.70 -20.67 -35.13
C GLU A 515 -16.24 -21.02 -34.82
N ASN A 516 -15.33 -20.05 -34.91
CA ASN A 516 -13.91 -20.23 -34.54
C ASN A 516 -13.76 -20.61 -33.07
N VAL A 517 -14.50 -19.95 -32.16
CA VAL A 517 -14.48 -20.28 -30.73
C VAL A 517 -15.00 -21.69 -30.48
N ILE A 518 -16.10 -22.08 -31.13
CA ILE A 518 -16.65 -23.44 -31.02
C ILE A 518 -15.67 -24.49 -31.55
N ALA A 519 -15.03 -24.22 -32.70
CA ALA A 519 -13.99 -25.07 -33.25
C ALA A 519 -12.80 -25.22 -32.28
N ALA A 520 -12.34 -24.14 -31.69
CA ALA A 520 -11.28 -24.15 -30.70
C ALA A 520 -11.65 -24.95 -29.43
N VAL A 521 -12.87 -24.82 -28.93
CA VAL A 521 -13.37 -25.61 -27.79
C VAL A 521 -13.43 -27.11 -28.12
N ARG A 522 -13.86 -27.48 -29.32
CA ARG A 522 -13.85 -28.88 -29.80
C ARG A 522 -12.42 -29.39 -29.94
N GLU A 523 -11.50 -28.60 -30.44
CA GLU A 523 -10.07 -28.97 -30.56
C GLU A 523 -9.44 -29.22 -29.19
N LEU A 524 -9.70 -28.35 -28.20
CA LEU A 524 -9.22 -28.53 -26.81
C LEU A 524 -9.69 -29.92 -26.26
N ARG A 525 -10.95 -30.28 -26.50
CA ARG A 525 -11.45 -31.59 -26.11
C ARG A 525 -10.79 -32.72 -26.91
N ALA A 526 -10.59 -32.55 -28.21
CA ALA A 526 -9.93 -33.56 -29.05
C ALA A 526 -8.49 -33.86 -28.60
N GLN A 527 -7.83 -32.86 -27.97
CA GLN A 527 -6.55 -33.01 -27.29
C GLN A 527 -6.65 -33.73 -25.92
N GLY A 528 -7.82 -34.22 -25.52
CA GLY A 528 -8.06 -34.91 -24.26
C GLY A 528 -8.25 -33.97 -23.06
N ARG A 529 -8.41 -32.68 -23.29
CA ARG A 529 -8.57 -31.68 -22.20
C ARG A 529 -10.03 -31.59 -21.77
N THR A 530 -10.24 -31.32 -20.49
CA THR A 530 -11.56 -31.02 -19.91
C THR A 530 -11.86 -29.54 -20.10
N VAL A 531 -13.02 -29.20 -20.66
CA VAL A 531 -13.42 -27.83 -20.90
C VAL A 531 -14.69 -27.50 -20.14
N VAL A 532 -14.66 -26.43 -19.35
CA VAL A 532 -15.84 -25.87 -18.70
C VAL A 532 -16.12 -24.51 -19.32
N VAL A 533 -17.31 -24.31 -19.86
CA VAL A 533 -17.67 -23.05 -20.53
C VAL A 533 -18.94 -22.47 -19.92
N ILE A 534 -18.90 -21.21 -19.54
CA ILE A 534 -20.09 -20.43 -19.21
C ILE A 534 -20.71 -19.97 -20.53
N ALA A 535 -21.91 -20.50 -20.84
CA ALA A 535 -22.54 -20.25 -22.12
C ALA A 535 -23.93 -19.61 -21.97
N HIS A 536 -24.20 -18.68 -22.89
CA HIS A 536 -25.51 -18.05 -23.07
C HIS A 536 -26.10 -18.31 -24.47
N ARG A 537 -25.24 -18.65 -25.45
CA ARG A 537 -25.67 -18.88 -26.84
C ARG A 537 -25.99 -20.35 -27.11
N PRO A 538 -27.10 -20.65 -27.81
CA PRO A 538 -27.50 -22.03 -28.11
C PRO A 538 -26.40 -22.84 -28.80
N SER A 539 -25.70 -22.26 -29.79
CA SER A 539 -24.61 -22.88 -30.54
C SER A 539 -23.49 -23.45 -29.66
N MET A 540 -23.10 -22.72 -28.61
CA MET A 540 -22.09 -23.14 -27.64
C MET A 540 -22.65 -24.23 -26.70
N ILE A 541 -23.92 -24.14 -26.32
CA ILE A 541 -24.59 -25.14 -25.48
C ILE A 541 -24.71 -26.46 -26.22
N GLU A 542 -25.06 -26.44 -27.51
CA GLU A 542 -25.11 -27.61 -28.39
C GLU A 542 -23.76 -28.29 -28.63
N ALA A 543 -22.67 -27.49 -28.55
CA ALA A 543 -21.30 -28.02 -28.66
C ALA A 543 -20.83 -28.72 -27.37
N ALA A 544 -21.52 -28.55 -26.26
CA ALA A 544 -21.19 -29.15 -24.97
C ALA A 544 -21.65 -30.64 -24.92
N THR A 545 -20.87 -31.48 -24.22
CA THR A 545 -21.23 -32.87 -23.93
C THR A 545 -22.21 -32.97 -22.75
N HIS A 546 -22.11 -32.05 -21.81
CA HIS A 546 -22.96 -31.96 -20.63
C HIS A 546 -23.38 -30.52 -20.37
N THR A 547 -24.59 -30.36 -19.87
CA THR A 547 -25.12 -29.03 -19.49
C THR A 547 -25.49 -29.05 -18.01
N VAL A 548 -24.96 -28.10 -17.25
CA VAL A 548 -25.25 -27.91 -15.84
C VAL A 548 -26.03 -26.59 -15.66
N ARG A 549 -27.19 -26.69 -15.04
CA ARG A 549 -28.03 -25.54 -14.76
C ARG A 549 -27.65 -24.93 -13.41
N VAL A 550 -27.23 -23.68 -13.42
CA VAL A 550 -26.94 -22.89 -12.21
C VAL A 550 -28.13 -22.00 -11.89
N SER A 551 -28.56 -22.04 -10.63
CA SER A 551 -29.69 -21.24 -10.12
C SER A 551 -29.31 -20.41 -8.93
N SER A 552 -30.06 -19.33 -8.67
CA SER A 552 -29.99 -18.53 -7.45
C SER A 552 -31.26 -18.70 -6.62
N ALA A 553 -31.15 -18.51 -5.31
CA ALA A 553 -32.28 -18.50 -4.37
C ALA A 553 -32.24 -17.29 -3.46
N SER A 554 -33.40 -16.69 -3.18
CA SER A 554 -33.53 -15.63 -2.16
C SER A 554 -33.45 -16.24 -0.77
N LEU A 555 -32.69 -15.58 0.13
CA LEU A 555 -32.65 -15.93 1.56
C LEU A 555 -33.81 -15.29 2.34
N VAL A 556 -34.44 -14.27 1.75
CA VAL A 556 -35.67 -13.69 2.29
C VAL A 556 -36.79 -14.57 1.74
N GLY A 557 -37.51 -15.28 2.61
CA GLY A 557 -38.69 -16.05 2.20
C GLY A 557 -39.63 -15.15 1.41
N GLU A 558 -40.16 -15.66 0.31
CA GLU A 558 -41.29 -14.99 -0.37
C GLU A 558 -42.39 -14.76 0.67
N PRO A 559 -43.01 -13.57 0.71
CA PRO A 559 -44.05 -13.24 1.67
C PRO A 559 -45.32 -14.11 1.50
#